data_feeb7fca74a25ad1372b26385ac63564
#
_entry.id   feeb7fca74a25ad1372b26385ac63564
#
_cell.length_a   1.000
_cell.length_b   1.000
_cell.length_c   1.000
_cell.angle_alpha   90.00
_cell.angle_beta   90.00
_cell.angle_gamma   90.00
#
_symmetry.space_group_name_H-M   'P 1'
#
loop_
_entity.id
_entity.type
_entity.pdbx_description
1 polymer ?
#
loop_
_entity_poly.entity_id
_entity_poly.type
_entity_poly.pdbx_seq_one_letter_code
_entity_poly.pdbx_strand_id
1 'polypeptide(L)'
;YEIQQSDWSSDVCSSDIQTMNMAKSAAKLFEENLKYSNGEPVKVVIADTTISRVAESAACQDKFKKEGVDITLTVTPCWCYGSETMDMDPMTIKGVWGFNGTERPGAVYLASVLATHAQKGLPAFGIYGHDVQDADATEIPEDVKEKLLRFGRASVAAASMRGKSYLQIGSICMGIGGSIIDPAFIEEYLGMRVESVDEVEVIRRMSEGIYDKAEFERALKWTKEKCIEGFDKNREDIQKTREEKDADWEFVVKMMCIIKDLMNGNENLPEGCEEERLGHNAIAAGFQGQR
;
A
#
# COMPACT_ATOMS: atom_id res chain seq x y z
N TYR A 1 -2.39 8.06 -6.85
CA TYR A 1 -2.61 7.49 -8.20
C TYR A 1 -2.49 8.56 -9.25
N GLU A 2 -1.88 8.19 -10.33
CA GLU A 2 -1.58 9.13 -11.37
C GLU A 2 -1.78 8.57 -12.76
N ILE A 3 -2.31 9.40 -13.66
CA ILE A 3 -2.56 9.04 -15.04
C ILE A 3 -1.79 9.98 -15.95
N GLN A 4 -0.75 9.45 -16.60
CA GLN A 4 -0.05 10.09 -17.69
C GLN A 4 -0.75 9.77 -19.02
N GLN A 5 -0.79 10.74 -19.91
CA GLN A 5 -1.42 10.62 -21.21
C GLN A 5 -0.45 10.94 -22.33
N SER A 6 -0.56 10.20 -23.43
CA SER A 6 0.27 10.42 -24.61
C SER A 6 -0.53 10.32 -25.89
N ASP A 7 -0.25 11.20 -26.85
CA ASP A 7 -0.81 11.15 -28.20
C ASP A 7 0.23 11.45 -29.27
N TRP A 8 0.05 10.81 -30.42
CA TRP A 8 0.82 11.07 -31.65
C TRP A 8 -0.13 11.09 -32.84
N SER A 9 -0.52 12.27 -33.29
CA SER A 9 -1.03 12.48 -34.66
C SER A 9 -1.10 13.97 -35.02
N SER A 10 -1.03 14.26 -36.33
CA SER A 10 -1.30 15.56 -36.90
C SER A 10 -2.78 15.96 -36.87
N ASP A 11 -3.68 15.03 -36.50
CA ASP A 11 -5.12 15.25 -36.31
C ASP A 11 -5.45 15.24 -34.80
N VAL A 12 -5.13 16.35 -34.20
CA VAL A 12 -4.99 16.58 -32.75
C VAL A 12 -6.29 16.37 -31.92
N CYS A 13 -7.46 16.31 -32.47
CA CYS A 13 -8.67 16.47 -31.64
C CYS A 13 -9.32 15.21 -31.09
N SER A 14 -9.36 14.09 -31.80
CA SER A 14 -10.15 12.93 -31.35
C SER A 14 -9.41 12.02 -30.35
N SER A 15 -8.13 11.76 -30.57
CA SER A 15 -7.32 10.91 -29.69
C SER A 15 -7.03 11.57 -28.35
N ASP A 16 -6.75 12.88 -28.34
CA ASP A 16 -6.54 13.67 -27.12
C ASP A 16 -7.80 13.66 -26.24
N ILE A 17 -8.97 13.87 -26.85
CA ILE A 17 -10.24 13.84 -26.13
C ILE A 17 -10.50 12.44 -25.57
N GLN A 18 -10.30 11.40 -26.37
CA GLN A 18 -10.47 10.01 -25.92
C GLN A 18 -9.53 9.68 -24.77
N THR A 19 -8.23 10.01 -24.91
CA THR A 19 -7.22 9.76 -23.89
C THR A 19 -7.58 10.45 -22.58
N MET A 20 -7.95 11.74 -22.63
CA MET A 20 -8.35 12.51 -21.46
C MET A 20 -9.60 11.93 -20.79
N ASN A 21 -10.59 11.53 -21.57
CA ASN A 21 -11.82 10.94 -21.04
C ASN A 21 -11.56 9.57 -20.40
N MET A 22 -10.73 8.72 -21.01
CA MET A 22 -10.36 7.41 -20.44
C MET A 22 -9.52 7.56 -19.16
N ALA A 23 -8.64 8.56 -19.14
CA ALA A 23 -7.89 8.89 -17.94
C ALA A 23 -8.80 9.30 -16.78
N LYS A 24 -9.78 10.18 -17.05
CA LYS A 24 -10.79 10.57 -16.05
C LYS A 24 -11.65 9.38 -15.61
N SER A 25 -12.00 8.48 -16.53
CA SER A 25 -12.75 7.26 -16.21
C SER A 25 -11.92 6.31 -15.33
N ALA A 26 -10.62 6.14 -15.60
CA ALA A 26 -9.72 5.35 -14.75
C ALA A 26 -9.52 6.02 -13.38
N ALA A 27 -9.38 7.36 -13.33
CA ALA A 27 -9.30 8.10 -12.08
C ALA A 27 -10.53 7.84 -11.20
N LYS A 28 -11.72 8.02 -11.78
CA LYS A 28 -12.98 7.73 -11.09
C LYS A 28 -13.07 6.28 -10.60
N LEU A 29 -12.66 5.32 -11.45
CA LEU A 29 -12.62 3.91 -11.08
C LEU A 29 -11.75 3.66 -9.83
N PHE A 30 -10.60 4.31 -9.74
CA PHE A 30 -9.71 4.20 -8.59
C PHE A 30 -10.28 4.88 -7.34
N GLU A 31 -10.75 6.11 -7.43
CA GLU A 31 -11.31 6.85 -6.30
C GLU A 31 -12.54 6.16 -5.70
N GLU A 32 -13.37 5.53 -6.52
CA GLU A 32 -14.55 4.81 -6.06
C GLU A 32 -14.24 3.44 -5.43
N ASN A 33 -13.14 2.79 -5.82
CA ASN A 33 -12.88 1.39 -5.46
C ASN A 33 -11.62 1.16 -4.63
N LEU A 34 -10.75 2.14 -4.49
CA LEU A 34 -9.50 2.02 -3.74
C LEU A 34 -9.50 2.95 -2.53
N LYS A 35 -8.95 2.46 -1.44
CA LYS A 35 -8.85 3.22 -0.19
C LYS A 35 -7.47 3.06 0.43
N TYR A 36 -7.04 4.08 1.15
CA TYR A 36 -5.93 4.00 2.08
C TYR A 36 -6.30 3.16 3.32
N SER A 37 -5.30 2.82 4.12
CA SER A 37 -5.51 2.06 5.37
C SER A 37 -6.41 2.76 6.39
N ASN A 38 -6.52 4.09 6.34
CA ASN A 38 -7.43 4.88 7.19
C ASN A 38 -8.89 4.88 6.68
N GLY A 39 -9.17 4.22 5.54
CA GLY A 39 -10.49 4.14 4.93
C GLY A 39 -10.86 5.28 3.98
N GLU A 40 -10.01 6.29 3.83
CA GLU A 40 -10.22 7.37 2.87
C GLU A 40 -9.99 6.89 1.44
N PRO A 41 -10.75 7.40 0.44
CA PRO A 41 -10.50 7.14 -0.96
C PRO A 41 -9.09 7.59 -1.37
N VAL A 42 -8.49 6.88 -2.32
CA VAL A 42 -7.20 7.30 -2.89
C VAL A 42 -7.36 8.62 -3.63
N LYS A 43 -6.39 9.52 -3.50
CA LYS A 43 -6.33 10.76 -4.27
C LYS A 43 -5.74 10.48 -5.64
N VAL A 44 -6.41 10.90 -6.69
CA VAL A 44 -5.92 10.79 -8.07
C VAL A 44 -5.57 12.17 -8.62
N VAL A 45 -4.39 12.29 -9.21
CA VAL A 45 -3.90 13.50 -9.87
C VAL A 45 -3.79 13.22 -11.36
N ILE A 46 -4.42 14.03 -12.21
CA ILE A 46 -4.38 13.90 -13.67
C ILE A 46 -3.46 14.97 -14.24
N ALA A 47 -2.68 14.62 -15.28
CA ALA A 47 -1.91 15.60 -16.05
C ALA A 47 -2.80 16.71 -16.62
N ASP A 48 -2.29 17.94 -16.69
CA ASP A 48 -3.10 19.08 -17.16
C ASP A 48 -3.36 19.02 -18.66
N THR A 49 -2.49 18.37 -19.40
CA THR A 49 -2.57 18.17 -20.84
C THR A 49 -2.22 16.74 -21.22
N THR A 50 -2.57 16.32 -22.42
CA THR A 50 -1.97 15.13 -23.05
C THR A 50 -0.47 15.35 -23.26
N ILE A 51 0.32 14.27 -23.21
CA ILE A 51 1.78 14.32 -23.30
C ILE A 51 2.22 13.83 -24.67
N SER A 52 2.63 14.78 -25.52
CA SER A 52 3.13 14.52 -26.86
C SER A 52 4.57 14.99 -27.06
N ARG A 53 5.10 15.80 -26.15
CA ARG A 53 6.44 16.40 -26.22
C ARG A 53 7.11 16.50 -24.86
N VAL A 54 8.41 16.74 -24.86
CA VAL A 54 9.24 16.86 -23.68
C VAL A 54 8.76 17.95 -22.70
N ALA A 55 8.27 19.08 -23.22
CA ALA A 55 7.78 20.18 -22.36
C ALA A 55 6.56 19.77 -21.52
N GLU A 56 5.61 19.06 -22.13
CA GLU A 56 4.41 18.56 -21.44
C GLU A 56 4.79 17.45 -20.44
N SER A 57 5.72 16.57 -20.81
CA SER A 57 6.27 15.56 -19.91
C SER A 57 6.92 16.19 -18.67
N ALA A 58 7.76 17.22 -18.88
CA ALA A 58 8.42 17.93 -17.78
C ALA A 58 7.40 18.61 -16.85
N ALA A 59 6.39 19.28 -17.42
CA ALA A 59 5.32 19.91 -16.64
C ALA A 59 4.51 18.90 -15.84
N CYS A 60 4.22 17.73 -16.42
CA CYS A 60 3.56 16.63 -15.75
C CYS A 60 4.40 16.11 -14.60
N GLN A 61 5.68 15.83 -14.80
CA GLN A 61 6.60 15.36 -13.74
C GLN A 61 6.72 16.38 -12.59
N ASP A 62 6.78 17.67 -12.91
CA ASP A 62 6.82 18.73 -11.89
C ASP A 62 5.55 18.79 -11.05
N LYS A 63 4.38 18.68 -11.70
CA LYS A 63 3.10 18.59 -11.01
C LYS A 63 3.07 17.41 -10.07
N PHE A 64 3.43 16.27 -10.54
CA PHE A 64 3.42 14.98 -9.87
C PHE A 64 4.31 14.95 -8.64
N LYS A 65 5.51 15.45 -8.80
CA LYS A 65 6.45 15.60 -7.69
C LYS A 65 5.93 16.55 -6.59
N LYS A 66 5.27 17.66 -6.98
CA LYS A 66 4.66 18.61 -6.04
C LYS A 66 3.49 18.00 -5.26
N GLU A 67 2.72 17.14 -5.92
CA GLU A 67 1.57 16.45 -5.32
C GLU A 67 1.96 15.18 -4.52
N GLY A 68 3.24 14.79 -4.55
CA GLY A 68 3.76 13.64 -3.81
C GLY A 68 3.23 12.31 -4.31
N VAL A 69 3.25 12.11 -5.63
CA VAL A 69 2.68 10.92 -6.26
C VAL A 69 3.61 9.73 -6.16
N ASP A 70 3.11 8.61 -5.68
CA ASP A 70 3.84 7.35 -5.51
C ASP A 70 3.58 6.32 -6.63
N ILE A 71 2.46 6.48 -7.35
CA ILE A 71 2.00 5.50 -8.35
C ILE A 71 1.59 6.23 -9.61
N THR A 72 2.09 5.80 -10.76
CA THR A 72 1.76 6.38 -12.05
C THR A 72 1.04 5.38 -12.94
N LEU A 73 0.11 5.87 -13.77
CA LEU A 73 -0.54 5.11 -14.82
C LEU A 73 -0.50 5.90 -16.13
N THR A 74 0.21 5.39 -17.12
CA THR A 74 0.15 5.91 -18.49
C THR A 74 -1.04 5.28 -19.20
N VAL A 75 -1.93 6.11 -19.74
CA VAL A 75 -3.09 5.70 -20.55
C VAL A 75 -2.81 6.05 -22.00
N THR A 76 -2.73 5.06 -22.89
CA THR A 76 -2.41 5.31 -24.28
C THR A 76 -3.31 4.54 -25.23
N PRO A 77 -4.17 5.26 -26.00
CA PRO A 77 -5.00 4.66 -27.04
C PRO A 77 -4.22 4.35 -28.30
N CYS A 78 -3.08 5.01 -28.53
CA CYS A 78 -2.34 4.91 -29.77
C CYS A 78 -0.83 4.90 -29.54
N TRP A 79 -0.07 4.73 -30.60
CA TRP A 79 1.39 4.86 -30.57
C TRP A 79 1.79 6.28 -30.18
N CYS A 80 2.81 6.38 -29.35
CA CYS A 80 3.44 7.64 -28.94
C CYS A 80 4.94 7.45 -28.72
N TYR A 81 5.66 8.54 -28.49
CA TYR A 81 7.09 8.46 -28.21
C TYR A 81 7.37 8.06 -26.76
N GLY A 82 8.03 6.93 -26.57
CA GLY A 82 8.31 6.40 -25.25
C GLY A 82 9.19 7.29 -24.37
N SER A 83 10.09 8.05 -24.98
CA SER A 83 10.99 8.97 -24.25
C SER A 83 10.24 10.10 -23.54
N GLU A 84 9.12 10.56 -24.11
CA GLU A 84 8.31 11.64 -23.54
C GLU A 84 7.28 11.13 -22.52
N THR A 85 6.82 9.91 -22.70
CA THR A 85 5.69 9.37 -21.93
C THR A 85 6.09 8.35 -20.86
N MET A 86 7.37 8.01 -20.78
CA MET A 86 7.89 7.17 -19.71
C MET A 86 7.98 7.94 -18.39
N ASP A 87 7.50 7.33 -17.34
CA ASP A 87 7.86 7.77 -16.00
C ASP A 87 9.26 7.29 -15.66
N MET A 88 10.19 8.24 -15.57
CA MET A 88 11.62 7.98 -15.31
C MET A 88 11.98 8.01 -13.83
N ASP A 89 11.06 8.33 -12.93
CA ASP A 89 11.32 8.36 -11.49
C ASP A 89 11.49 6.92 -10.98
N PRO A 90 12.65 6.54 -10.42
CA PRO A 90 12.85 5.18 -9.90
C PRO A 90 12.00 4.86 -8.68
N MET A 91 11.42 5.87 -8.02
CA MET A 91 10.67 5.70 -6.79
C MET A 91 9.17 5.50 -7.01
N THR A 92 8.64 5.74 -8.18
CA THR A 92 7.22 5.51 -8.48
C THR A 92 6.94 4.07 -8.91
N ILE A 93 5.74 3.59 -8.62
CA ILE A 93 5.22 2.32 -9.13
C ILE A 93 4.46 2.59 -10.42
N LYS A 94 4.88 1.97 -11.52
CA LYS A 94 4.46 2.33 -12.87
C LYS A 94 3.52 1.32 -13.48
N GLY A 95 2.35 1.77 -13.95
CA GLY A 95 1.46 1.03 -14.82
C GLY A 95 1.38 1.68 -16.21
N VAL A 96 1.21 0.86 -17.23
CA VAL A 96 0.97 1.34 -18.59
C VAL A 96 -0.24 0.60 -19.14
N TRP A 97 -1.27 1.34 -19.47
CA TRP A 97 -2.47 0.81 -20.12
C TRP A 97 -2.47 1.17 -21.60
N GLY A 98 -2.20 0.18 -22.46
CA GLY A 98 -2.27 0.29 -23.90
C GLY A 98 -3.59 -0.28 -24.44
N PHE A 99 -4.29 0.48 -25.31
CA PHE A 99 -5.52 0.01 -25.90
C PHE A 99 -5.26 -1.05 -26.97
N ASN A 100 -6.11 -2.06 -27.00
CA ASN A 100 -6.10 -3.08 -28.06
C ASN A 100 -6.85 -2.56 -29.29
N GLY A 101 -6.26 -1.55 -29.97
CA GLY A 101 -6.85 -0.92 -31.15
C GLY A 101 -6.41 -1.57 -32.45
N THR A 102 -7.26 -1.49 -33.48
CA THR A 102 -6.96 -2.03 -34.82
C THR A 102 -6.17 -1.03 -35.68
N GLU A 103 -6.51 0.24 -35.61
CA GLU A 103 -5.88 1.29 -36.43
C GLU A 103 -4.77 2.05 -35.67
N ARG A 104 -4.87 2.08 -34.35
CA ARG A 104 -3.99 2.83 -33.46
C ARG A 104 -3.48 1.91 -32.35
N PRO A 105 -2.31 1.28 -32.55
CA PRO A 105 -1.87 0.18 -31.69
C PRO A 105 -1.27 0.67 -30.37
N GLY A 106 -2.08 1.10 -29.43
CA GLY A 106 -1.65 1.39 -28.05
C GLY A 106 -0.97 0.21 -27.38
N ALA A 107 -1.41 -1.02 -27.69
CA ALA A 107 -0.77 -2.26 -27.23
C ALA A 107 0.64 -2.46 -27.78
N VAL A 108 0.94 -1.97 -28.98
CA VAL A 108 2.31 -2.01 -29.57
C VAL A 108 3.21 -1.01 -28.83
N TYR A 109 2.72 0.18 -28.53
CA TYR A 109 3.42 1.13 -27.68
C TYR A 109 3.71 0.53 -26.31
N LEU A 110 2.71 -0.09 -25.69
CA LEU A 110 2.87 -0.76 -24.41
C LEU A 110 4.04 -1.77 -24.42
N ALA A 111 4.12 -2.62 -25.43
CA ALA A 111 5.23 -3.59 -25.56
C ALA A 111 6.60 -2.88 -25.67
N SER A 112 6.69 -1.83 -26.46
CA SER A 112 7.92 -1.05 -26.65
C SER A 112 8.36 -0.34 -25.37
N VAL A 113 7.43 0.33 -24.68
CA VAL A 113 7.77 1.10 -23.48
C VAL A 113 8.10 0.21 -22.29
N LEU A 114 7.46 -0.95 -22.15
CA LEU A 114 7.83 -1.94 -21.13
C LEU A 114 9.25 -2.47 -21.35
N ALA A 115 9.63 -2.77 -22.60
CA ALA A 115 10.99 -3.18 -22.93
C ALA A 115 12.00 -2.07 -22.58
N THR A 116 11.67 -0.82 -22.86
CA THR A 116 12.54 0.33 -22.53
C THR A 116 12.66 0.54 -21.01
N HIS A 117 11.58 0.42 -20.28
CA HIS A 117 11.62 0.44 -18.81
C HIS A 117 12.52 -0.68 -18.26
N ALA A 118 12.38 -1.90 -18.77
CA ALA A 118 13.19 -3.04 -18.35
C ALA A 118 14.69 -2.80 -18.61
N GLN A 119 15.06 -2.25 -19.77
CA GLN A 119 16.45 -1.89 -20.09
C GLN A 119 17.05 -0.85 -19.13
N LYS A 120 16.22 0.01 -18.56
CA LYS A 120 16.66 1.05 -17.63
C LYS A 120 16.59 0.60 -16.15
N GLY A 121 16.19 -0.64 -15.89
CA GLY A 121 15.99 -1.15 -14.52
C GLY A 121 14.83 -0.46 -13.79
N LEU A 122 13.84 0.05 -14.50
CA LEU A 122 12.64 0.70 -13.98
C LEU A 122 11.42 -0.21 -14.20
N PRO A 123 11.04 -1.08 -13.24
CA PRO A 123 9.92 -1.99 -13.42
C PRO A 123 8.62 -1.25 -13.74
N ALA A 124 7.89 -1.73 -14.75
CA ALA A 124 6.57 -1.23 -15.11
C ALA A 124 5.62 -2.39 -15.42
N PHE A 125 4.32 -2.19 -15.15
CA PHE A 125 3.28 -3.20 -15.30
C PHE A 125 2.39 -2.89 -16.50
N GLY A 126 2.27 -3.85 -17.41
CA GLY A 126 1.43 -3.71 -18.59
C GLY A 126 -0.02 -4.09 -18.34
N ILE A 127 -0.93 -3.29 -18.88
CA ILE A 127 -2.38 -3.50 -18.83
C ILE A 127 -2.94 -3.36 -20.23
N TYR A 128 -3.68 -4.35 -20.70
CA TYR A 128 -4.43 -4.31 -21.96
C TYR A 128 -5.61 -5.28 -21.90
N GLY A 129 -6.63 -5.05 -22.76
CA GLY A 129 -7.86 -5.84 -22.81
C GLY A 129 -7.89 -6.86 -23.96
N HIS A 130 -8.89 -7.72 -23.92
CA HIS A 130 -9.22 -8.63 -25.03
C HIS A 130 -10.04 -7.93 -26.10
N ASP A 131 -10.94 -7.03 -25.68
CA ASP A 131 -11.83 -6.33 -26.58
C ASP A 131 -11.08 -5.23 -27.34
N VAL A 132 -11.49 -5.04 -28.59
CA VAL A 132 -10.94 -3.97 -29.42
C VAL A 132 -11.45 -2.63 -28.92
N GLN A 133 -10.52 -1.69 -28.73
CA GLN A 133 -10.76 -0.31 -28.33
C GLN A 133 -10.25 0.62 -29.43
N ASP A 134 -11.11 1.00 -30.33
CA ASP A 134 -10.81 1.95 -31.40
C ASP A 134 -11.18 3.41 -30.99
N ALA A 135 -11.07 4.35 -31.92
CA ALA A 135 -11.22 5.79 -31.63
C ALA A 135 -12.59 6.21 -31.08
N ASP A 136 -13.61 5.38 -31.27
CA ASP A 136 -14.98 5.58 -30.78
C ASP A 136 -15.26 4.93 -29.42
N ALA A 137 -14.31 4.15 -28.88
CA ALA A 137 -14.47 3.53 -27.57
C ALA A 137 -14.55 4.58 -26.45
N THR A 138 -15.62 4.55 -25.67
CA THR A 138 -15.91 5.52 -24.60
C THR A 138 -15.86 4.91 -23.20
N GLU A 139 -15.82 3.56 -23.11
CA GLU A 139 -15.85 2.83 -21.84
C GLU A 139 -14.60 1.98 -21.65
N ILE A 140 -14.26 1.75 -20.41
CA ILE A 140 -13.20 0.80 -20.04
C ILE A 140 -13.78 -0.62 -20.11
N PRO A 141 -13.20 -1.55 -20.91
CA PRO A 141 -13.62 -2.95 -20.92
C PRO A 141 -13.55 -3.58 -19.53
N GLU A 142 -14.42 -4.56 -19.26
CA GLU A 142 -14.54 -5.14 -17.91
C GLU A 142 -13.26 -5.86 -17.45
N ASP A 143 -12.63 -6.59 -18.35
CA ASP A 143 -11.34 -7.25 -18.03
C ASP A 143 -10.20 -6.25 -17.78
N VAL A 144 -10.25 -5.07 -18.40
CA VAL A 144 -9.32 -3.97 -18.15
C VAL A 144 -9.59 -3.33 -16.80
N LYS A 145 -10.87 -3.10 -16.44
CA LYS A 145 -11.24 -2.60 -15.10
C LYS A 145 -10.68 -3.51 -13.99
N GLU A 146 -10.85 -4.82 -14.16
CA GLU A 146 -10.32 -5.79 -13.19
C GLU A 146 -8.79 -5.69 -13.06
N LYS A 147 -8.07 -5.59 -14.19
CA LYS A 147 -6.60 -5.45 -14.22
C LYS A 147 -6.13 -4.13 -13.61
N LEU A 148 -6.81 -3.02 -13.91
CA LEU A 148 -6.55 -1.70 -13.32
C LEU A 148 -6.72 -1.74 -11.80
N LEU A 149 -7.83 -2.29 -11.32
CA LEU A 149 -8.07 -2.40 -9.88
C LEU A 149 -7.10 -3.35 -9.17
N ARG A 150 -6.66 -4.41 -9.82
CA ARG A 150 -5.62 -5.31 -9.31
C ARG A 150 -4.28 -4.59 -9.19
N PHE A 151 -3.86 -3.90 -10.25
CA PHE A 151 -2.67 -3.04 -10.23
C PHE A 151 -2.78 -2.00 -9.11
N GLY A 152 -3.91 -1.33 -9.04
CA GLY A 152 -4.18 -0.30 -8.04
C GLY A 152 -4.06 -0.78 -6.61
N ARG A 153 -4.72 -1.88 -6.26
CA ARG A 153 -4.63 -2.45 -4.91
C ARG A 153 -3.20 -2.85 -4.53
N ALA A 154 -2.50 -3.53 -5.44
CA ALA A 154 -1.13 -3.95 -5.20
C ALA A 154 -0.19 -2.74 -5.03
N SER A 155 -0.35 -1.72 -5.86
CA SER A 155 0.48 -0.51 -5.83
C SER A 155 0.25 0.33 -4.57
N VAL A 156 -1.01 0.51 -4.15
CA VAL A 156 -1.32 1.21 -2.88
C VAL A 156 -0.71 0.47 -1.69
N ALA A 157 -0.82 -0.86 -1.66
CA ALA A 157 -0.19 -1.66 -0.60
C ALA A 157 1.33 -1.48 -0.58
N ALA A 158 2.00 -1.61 -1.74
CA ALA A 158 3.44 -1.45 -1.85
C ALA A 158 3.92 -0.02 -1.51
N ALA A 159 3.23 1.01 -1.99
CA ALA A 159 3.54 2.40 -1.66
C ALA A 159 3.36 2.69 -0.16
N SER A 160 2.33 2.12 0.46
CA SER A 160 2.06 2.27 1.90
C SER A 160 3.12 1.65 2.80
N MET A 161 3.90 0.68 2.32
CA MET A 161 4.99 0.06 3.08
C MET A 161 6.27 0.90 3.11
N ARG A 162 6.52 1.73 2.10
CA ARG A 162 7.75 2.50 1.99
C ARG A 162 7.97 3.43 3.19
N GLY A 163 9.18 3.36 3.76
CA GLY A 163 9.56 4.18 4.90
C GLY A 163 8.86 3.81 6.21
N LYS A 164 8.03 2.78 6.22
CA LYS A 164 7.42 2.21 7.41
C LYS A 164 8.37 1.21 8.08
N SER A 165 7.96 0.69 9.22
CA SER A 165 8.72 -0.31 9.96
C SER A 165 7.92 -1.60 10.15
N TYR A 166 8.63 -2.69 10.28
CA TYR A 166 8.17 -3.93 10.92
C TYR A 166 8.75 -3.96 12.34
N LEU A 167 7.90 -4.08 13.35
CA LEU A 167 8.33 -4.13 14.74
C LEU A 167 8.52 -5.59 15.18
N GLN A 168 9.78 -5.98 15.32
CA GLN A 168 10.18 -7.26 15.89
C GLN A 168 10.17 -7.15 17.41
N ILE A 169 9.42 -8.02 18.09
CA ILE A 169 9.36 -8.07 19.55
C ILE A 169 10.08 -9.32 20.02
N GLY A 170 11.15 -9.14 20.78
CA GLY A 170 12.02 -10.21 21.23
C GLY A 170 13.08 -10.62 20.22
N SER A 171 13.61 -11.84 20.38
CA SER A 171 14.68 -12.39 19.56
C SER A 171 14.43 -13.86 19.23
N ILE A 172 15.36 -14.48 18.51
CA ILE A 172 15.28 -15.88 18.10
C ILE A 172 15.08 -16.80 19.30
N CYS A 173 14.03 -17.60 19.27
CA CYS A 173 13.76 -18.61 20.31
C CYS A 173 14.18 -19.99 19.81
N MET A 174 14.89 -20.74 20.66
CA MET A 174 15.27 -22.15 20.45
C MET A 174 15.98 -22.44 19.12
N GLY A 175 16.62 -21.46 18.51
CA GLY A 175 17.35 -21.65 17.25
C GLY A 175 16.45 -21.95 16.02
N ILE A 176 15.18 -21.57 16.06
CA ILE A 176 14.25 -21.75 14.93
C ILE A 176 14.62 -20.78 13.81
N GLY A 177 15.30 -21.29 12.79
CA GLY A 177 15.82 -20.47 11.68
C GLY A 177 14.74 -19.72 10.92
N GLY A 178 13.51 -20.26 10.81
CA GLY A 178 12.40 -19.61 10.13
C GLY A 178 11.83 -18.37 10.85
N SER A 179 12.22 -18.13 12.11
CA SER A 179 11.87 -16.92 12.86
C SER A 179 12.90 -15.78 12.70
N ILE A 180 13.99 -16.01 11.97
CA ILE A 180 15.00 -15.00 11.69
C ILE A 180 14.49 -14.09 10.60
N ILE A 181 14.36 -12.80 10.93
CA ILE A 181 14.08 -11.76 9.95
C ILE A 181 15.41 -11.24 9.42
N ASP A 182 15.54 -11.20 8.11
CA ASP A 182 16.66 -10.53 7.44
C ASP A 182 16.29 -9.06 7.19
N PRO A 183 16.86 -8.11 7.95
CA PRO A 183 16.54 -6.69 7.76
C PRO A 183 16.91 -6.18 6.38
N ALA A 184 18.00 -6.67 5.78
CA ALA A 184 18.42 -6.24 4.44
C ALA A 184 17.42 -6.67 3.38
N PHE A 185 16.84 -7.86 3.49
CA PHE A 185 15.77 -8.31 2.60
C PHE A 185 14.51 -7.43 2.73
N ILE A 186 14.08 -7.14 3.94
CA ILE A 186 12.90 -6.32 4.21
C ILE A 186 13.09 -4.89 3.67
N GLU A 187 14.29 -4.33 3.84
CA GLU A 187 14.62 -3.00 3.32
C GLU A 187 14.67 -2.99 1.80
N GLU A 188 15.37 -3.94 1.17
CA GLU A 188 15.56 -4.00 -0.28
C GLU A 188 14.25 -4.25 -1.03
N TYR A 189 13.44 -5.22 -0.58
CA TYR A 189 12.27 -5.66 -1.33
C TYR A 189 10.97 -4.96 -0.92
N LEU A 190 10.85 -4.50 0.32
CA LEU A 190 9.63 -3.85 0.81
C LEU A 190 9.79 -2.35 1.11
N GLY A 191 11.03 -1.86 1.11
CA GLY A 191 11.33 -0.46 1.47
C GLY A 191 11.02 -0.14 2.94
N MET A 192 10.99 -1.15 3.81
CA MET A 192 10.66 -1.04 5.22
C MET A 192 11.90 -1.22 6.09
N ARG A 193 11.89 -0.63 7.29
CA ARG A 193 12.89 -0.91 8.33
C ARG A 193 12.45 -2.09 9.20
N VAL A 194 13.38 -2.76 9.82
CA VAL A 194 13.11 -3.67 10.94
C VAL A 194 13.56 -2.98 12.23
N GLU A 195 12.61 -2.67 13.08
CA GLU A 195 12.85 -2.13 14.43
C GLU A 195 12.71 -3.26 15.44
N SER A 196 13.58 -3.31 16.45
CA SER A 196 13.55 -4.36 17.46
C SER A 196 13.30 -3.80 18.85
N VAL A 197 12.34 -4.39 19.54
CA VAL A 197 12.02 -4.10 20.95
C VAL A 197 12.11 -5.39 21.75
N ASP A 198 12.75 -5.33 22.91
CA ASP A 198 12.80 -6.47 23.81
C ASP A 198 11.42 -6.72 24.45
N GLU A 199 11.07 -7.98 24.66
CA GLU A 199 9.82 -8.36 25.32
C GLU A 199 9.71 -7.77 26.74
N VAL A 200 10.83 -7.54 27.42
CA VAL A 200 10.89 -6.92 28.73
C VAL A 200 10.26 -5.53 28.73
N GLU A 201 10.33 -4.78 27.61
CA GLU A 201 9.70 -3.48 27.50
C GLU A 201 8.17 -3.58 27.57
N VAL A 202 7.57 -4.59 26.96
CA VAL A 202 6.14 -4.83 27.05
C VAL A 202 5.74 -5.13 28.50
N ILE A 203 6.51 -6.00 29.19
CA ILE A 203 6.27 -6.33 30.59
C ILE A 203 6.47 -5.13 31.52
N ARG A 204 7.50 -4.31 31.27
CA ARG A 204 7.74 -3.07 32.01
C ARG A 204 6.53 -2.13 31.90
N ARG A 205 6.06 -1.85 30.70
CA ARG A 205 4.88 -0.98 30.48
C ARG A 205 3.64 -1.55 31.16
N MET A 206 3.46 -2.87 31.14
CA MET A 206 2.33 -3.49 31.84
C MET A 206 2.41 -3.30 33.36
N SER A 207 3.59 -3.51 33.95
CA SER A 207 3.79 -3.44 35.41
C SER A 207 3.79 -2.01 35.96
N GLU A 208 4.29 -1.06 35.17
CA GLU A 208 4.33 0.36 35.54
C GLU A 208 3.06 1.14 35.15
N GLY A 209 2.14 0.48 34.45
CA GLY A 209 0.87 1.10 34.04
C GLY A 209 1.00 2.10 32.90
N ILE A 210 2.05 1.93 32.03
CA ILE A 210 2.32 2.79 30.88
C ILE A 210 1.49 2.31 29.69
N TYR A 211 0.22 2.62 29.70
CA TYR A 211 -0.75 2.38 28.62
C TYR A 211 -1.98 3.27 28.80
N ASP A 212 -2.71 3.54 27.73
CA ASP A 212 -3.99 4.28 27.79
C ASP A 212 -5.08 3.40 28.45
N LYS A 213 -5.39 3.71 29.70
CA LYS A 213 -6.38 2.95 30.49
C LYS A 213 -7.77 3.01 29.88
N ALA A 214 -8.17 4.17 29.34
CA ALA A 214 -9.48 4.32 28.72
C ALA A 214 -9.58 3.50 27.41
N GLU A 215 -8.52 3.44 26.64
CA GLU A 215 -8.46 2.56 25.46
C GLU A 215 -8.50 1.09 25.87
N PHE A 216 -7.73 0.70 26.86
CA PHE A 216 -7.73 -0.68 27.37
C PHE A 216 -9.13 -1.12 27.81
N GLU A 217 -9.85 -0.29 28.57
CA GLU A 217 -11.22 -0.61 29.02
C GLU A 217 -12.17 -0.79 27.81
N ARG A 218 -12.10 0.10 26.83
CA ARG A 218 -12.89 -0.02 25.59
C ARG A 218 -12.55 -1.29 24.81
N ALA A 219 -11.27 -1.57 24.66
CA ALA A 219 -10.77 -2.74 23.93
C ALA A 219 -11.17 -4.04 24.64
N LEU A 220 -11.02 -4.12 25.96
CA LEU A 220 -11.42 -5.29 26.75
C LEU A 220 -12.92 -5.57 26.66
N LYS A 221 -13.74 -4.50 26.79
CA LYS A 221 -15.19 -4.61 26.61
C LYS A 221 -15.55 -5.13 25.22
N TRP A 222 -14.97 -4.53 24.18
CA TRP A 222 -15.21 -4.94 22.79
C TRP A 222 -14.79 -6.40 22.56
N THR A 223 -13.64 -6.82 23.10
CA THR A 223 -13.11 -8.16 22.96
C THR A 223 -14.07 -9.18 23.61
N LYS A 224 -14.52 -8.92 24.84
CA LYS A 224 -15.48 -9.80 25.53
C LYS A 224 -16.85 -9.89 24.83
N GLU A 225 -17.27 -8.84 24.11
CA GLU A 225 -18.53 -8.81 23.38
C GLU A 225 -18.45 -9.46 21.98
N LYS A 226 -17.29 -9.39 21.31
CA LYS A 226 -17.17 -9.74 19.89
C LYS A 226 -16.33 -10.97 19.62
N CYS A 227 -15.37 -11.28 20.48
CA CYS A 227 -14.52 -12.45 20.29
C CYS A 227 -15.17 -13.70 20.89
N ILE A 228 -15.05 -14.79 20.14
CA ILE A 228 -15.55 -16.10 20.59
C ILE A 228 -14.44 -16.77 21.38
N GLU A 229 -14.68 -17.01 22.66
CA GLU A 229 -13.80 -17.84 23.47
C GLU A 229 -13.98 -19.31 23.09
N GLY A 230 -12.88 -19.96 22.72
CA GLY A 230 -12.87 -21.39 22.50
C GLY A 230 -13.05 -22.19 23.80
N PHE A 231 -13.17 -23.48 23.71
CA PHE A 231 -13.21 -24.32 24.89
C PHE A 231 -11.83 -24.91 25.20
N ASP A 232 -11.56 -25.05 26.49
CA ASP A 232 -10.34 -25.67 27.00
C ASP A 232 -10.40 -27.19 26.82
N LYS A 233 -9.47 -27.76 26.02
CA LYS A 233 -9.40 -29.21 25.76
C LYS A 233 -8.52 -29.96 26.75
N ASN A 234 -7.95 -29.27 27.74
CA ASN A 234 -7.17 -29.90 28.79
C ASN A 234 -8.04 -30.81 29.67
N ARG A 235 -7.40 -31.69 30.42
CA ARG A 235 -8.10 -32.47 31.44
C ARG A 235 -8.75 -31.53 32.46
N GLU A 236 -9.91 -31.93 33.02
CA GLU A 236 -10.70 -31.11 33.94
C GLU A 236 -9.90 -30.60 35.14
N ASP A 237 -8.95 -31.40 35.65
CA ASP A 237 -8.11 -31.05 36.79
C ASP A 237 -7.07 -29.94 36.54
N ILE A 238 -6.85 -29.58 35.28
CA ILE A 238 -5.93 -28.52 34.87
C ILE A 238 -6.56 -27.46 33.96
N GLN A 239 -7.90 -27.51 33.80
CA GLN A 239 -8.61 -26.46 33.07
C GLN A 239 -8.61 -25.16 33.88
N LYS A 240 -8.45 -24.05 33.19
CA LYS A 240 -8.48 -22.72 33.81
C LYS A 240 -9.90 -22.37 34.32
N THR A 241 -9.96 -21.81 35.50
CA THR A 241 -11.18 -21.23 36.06
C THR A 241 -11.65 -20.02 35.25
N ARG A 242 -12.86 -19.52 35.51
CA ARG A 242 -13.37 -18.32 34.87
C ARG A 242 -12.50 -17.10 35.21
N GLU A 243 -12.09 -16.97 36.44
CA GLU A 243 -11.24 -15.89 36.93
C GLU A 243 -9.87 -15.89 36.26
N GLU A 244 -9.27 -17.06 36.10
CA GLU A 244 -7.99 -17.20 35.39
C GLU A 244 -8.12 -16.85 33.90
N LYS A 245 -9.19 -17.26 33.25
CA LYS A 245 -9.47 -16.90 31.86
C LYS A 245 -9.72 -15.40 31.70
N ASP A 246 -10.41 -14.77 32.64
CA ASP A 246 -10.64 -13.33 32.61
C ASP A 246 -9.34 -12.56 32.83
N ALA A 247 -8.45 -13.03 33.67
CA ALA A 247 -7.10 -12.46 33.85
C ALA A 247 -6.26 -12.62 32.57
N ASP A 248 -6.34 -13.77 31.90
CA ASP A 248 -5.69 -13.96 30.59
C ASP A 248 -6.20 -12.96 29.53
N TRP A 249 -7.51 -12.74 29.49
CA TRP A 249 -8.10 -11.74 28.57
C TRP A 249 -7.58 -10.33 28.87
N GLU A 250 -7.53 -9.93 30.13
CA GLU A 250 -6.99 -8.63 30.52
C GLU A 250 -5.51 -8.49 30.16
N PHE A 251 -4.72 -9.53 30.39
CA PHE A 251 -3.30 -9.57 30.04
C PHE A 251 -3.08 -9.39 28.53
N VAL A 252 -3.78 -10.19 27.71
CA VAL A 252 -3.63 -10.18 26.25
C VAL A 252 -4.09 -8.85 25.65
N VAL A 253 -5.22 -8.31 26.11
CA VAL A 253 -5.72 -7.03 25.59
C VAL A 253 -4.81 -5.87 26.00
N LYS A 254 -4.30 -5.88 27.22
CA LYS A 254 -3.30 -4.89 27.68
C LYS A 254 -2.03 -4.95 26.84
N MET A 255 -1.50 -6.14 26.62
CA MET A 255 -0.34 -6.37 25.76
C MET A 255 -0.58 -5.84 24.34
N MET A 256 -1.75 -6.12 23.76
CA MET A 256 -2.11 -5.64 22.44
C MET A 256 -2.14 -4.11 22.37
N CYS A 257 -2.71 -3.43 23.37
CA CYS A 257 -2.71 -1.96 23.44
C CYS A 257 -1.28 -1.41 23.49
N ILE A 258 -0.42 -2.00 24.33
CA ILE A 258 0.99 -1.59 24.44
C ILE A 258 1.74 -1.81 23.12
N ILE A 259 1.53 -2.94 22.44
CA ILE A 259 2.16 -3.20 21.14
C ILE A 259 1.68 -2.18 20.10
N LYS A 260 0.39 -1.85 20.08
CA LYS A 260 -0.15 -0.80 19.20
C LYS A 260 0.52 0.54 19.48
N ASP A 261 0.71 0.90 20.77
CA ASP A 261 1.38 2.14 21.16
C ASP A 261 2.87 2.13 20.75
N LEU A 262 3.57 1.01 20.89
CA LEU A 262 4.92 0.84 20.36
C LEU A 262 4.98 1.00 18.84
N MET A 263 3.98 0.53 18.12
CA MET A 263 3.93 0.67 16.66
C MET A 263 3.69 2.11 16.22
N ASN A 264 2.68 2.76 16.79
CA ASN A 264 2.12 4.01 16.24
C ASN A 264 2.42 5.25 17.10
N GLY A 265 2.84 5.07 18.34
CA GLY A 265 2.82 6.10 19.37
C GLY A 265 1.44 6.32 19.98
N ASN A 266 1.39 6.99 21.13
CA ASN A 266 0.14 7.35 21.79
C ASN A 266 0.33 8.56 22.71
N GLU A 267 -0.29 9.67 22.36
CA GLU A 267 -0.25 10.92 23.13
C GLU A 267 -1.00 10.86 24.48
N ASN A 268 -1.89 9.85 24.63
CA ASN A 268 -2.70 9.69 25.84
C ASN A 268 -2.01 8.85 26.95
N LEU A 269 -0.74 8.53 26.78
CA LEU A 269 0.03 7.85 27.82
C LEU A 269 0.19 8.74 29.05
N PRO A 270 0.43 8.17 30.26
CA PRO A 270 0.60 8.91 31.48
C PRO A 270 1.66 10.02 31.39
N GLU A 271 1.53 11.02 32.25
CA GLU A 271 2.52 12.10 32.38
C GLU A 271 3.89 11.53 32.77
N GLY A 272 4.96 12.07 32.20
CA GLY A 272 6.32 11.57 32.41
C GLY A 272 6.75 10.41 31.50
N CYS A 273 5.93 10.07 30.50
CA CYS A 273 6.21 9.00 29.53
C CYS A 273 6.42 9.56 28.11
N GLU A 274 7.19 10.66 27.99
CA GLU A 274 7.38 11.37 26.73
C GLU A 274 8.06 10.49 25.66
N GLU A 275 9.04 9.66 26.06
CA GLU A 275 9.72 8.74 25.15
C GLU A 275 8.78 7.60 24.73
N GLU A 276 8.01 7.06 25.66
CA GLU A 276 7.08 5.98 25.40
C GLU A 276 5.90 6.39 24.49
N ARG A 277 5.58 7.69 24.41
CA ARG A 277 4.58 8.22 23.48
C ARG A 277 5.02 8.13 22.03
N LEU A 278 6.34 8.05 21.79
CA LEU A 278 6.86 7.90 20.44
C LEU A 278 6.66 6.45 19.94
N GLY A 279 6.17 6.32 18.72
CA GLY A 279 6.04 5.04 18.06
C GLY A 279 7.19 4.75 17.10
N HIS A 280 7.29 3.51 16.65
CA HIS A 280 8.29 3.05 15.69
C HIS A 280 7.84 3.19 14.22
N ASN A 281 6.75 3.93 13.93
CA ASN A 281 6.15 4.05 12.58
C ASN A 281 5.92 2.70 11.92
N ALA A 282 5.49 1.70 12.71
CA ALA A 282 5.35 0.33 12.25
C ALA A 282 3.93 0.04 11.74
N ILE A 283 3.84 -0.71 10.64
CA ILE A 283 2.57 -1.19 10.08
C ILE A 283 2.32 -2.68 10.35
N ALA A 284 3.32 -3.36 10.86
CA ALA A 284 3.22 -4.75 11.30
C ALA A 284 4.13 -4.97 12.51
N ALA A 285 3.73 -5.90 13.37
CA ALA A 285 4.53 -6.33 14.52
C ALA A 285 4.40 -7.84 14.72
N GLY A 286 5.41 -8.45 15.32
CA GLY A 286 5.37 -9.87 15.63
C GLY A 286 6.36 -10.26 16.70
N PHE A 287 5.95 -11.21 17.55
CA PHE A 287 6.85 -11.84 18.51
C PHE A 287 7.79 -12.81 17.80
N GLN A 288 9.07 -12.71 18.13
CA GLN A 288 10.12 -13.62 17.66
C GLN A 288 10.28 -14.73 18.69
N GLY A 289 9.51 -15.77 18.52
CA GLY A 289 9.56 -16.92 19.41
C GLY A 289 8.21 -17.32 19.98
N GLN A 290 8.24 -18.32 20.86
CA GLN A 290 7.07 -18.89 21.48
C GLN A 290 6.92 -18.33 22.91
N ARG A 291 5.73 -17.83 23.21
CA ARG A 291 5.33 -17.45 24.56
C ARG A 291 4.08 -18.18 25.00
#